data_7e04674e487481c2ef97abbb9b428a39
#
_entry.id   7e04674e487481c2ef97abbb9b428a39
#
_cell.length_a   1.000
_cell.length_b   1.000
_cell.length_c   1.000
_cell.angle_alpha   90.00
_cell.angle_beta   90.00
_cell.angle_gamma   90.00
#
_symmetry.space_group_name_H-M   'P 1'
#
loop_
_entity.id
_entity.type
_entity.pdbx_description
1 polymer ?
#
loop_
_entity_poly.entity_id
_entity_poly.type
_entity_poly.pdbx_seq_one_letter_code
_entity_poly.pdbx_strand_id
1 'polypeptide(L)'
;MSLRVLGVDPGLTRCGVGVIDASTSRDVMLVSVNTLRTDASLELVDRIGHIGVEFEKILLEYKPDAVAIERVFSQQNLRSVMGVAQISGVVMFLAGKHKVPVYMHTPSEVKAAVTGSGRANKDQVGQMVARILKLAEVPKPADAADSLAIAICHAWKSAAGTVVSSTAMTAAQKKWHAAEQAATASKRG
;
A
#
# COMPACT_ATOMS: atom_id res chain seq x y z
N MET A 1 -15.90 -16.50 -1.29
CA MET A 1 -14.78 -16.24 -0.35
C MET A 1 -14.60 -14.74 -0.25
N SER A 2 -14.32 -14.23 0.94
CA SER A 2 -14.01 -12.81 1.17
C SER A 2 -12.49 -12.63 1.13
N LEU A 3 -12.00 -11.57 0.53
CA LEU A 3 -10.59 -11.18 0.50
C LEU A 3 -10.39 -10.04 1.52
N ARG A 4 -9.58 -10.28 2.56
CA ARG A 4 -9.21 -9.25 3.52
C ARG A 4 -7.93 -8.53 3.07
N VAL A 5 -8.01 -7.24 2.88
CA VAL A 5 -6.88 -6.41 2.41
C VAL A 5 -6.53 -5.37 3.45
N LEU A 6 -5.25 -5.28 3.77
CA LEU A 6 -4.65 -4.22 4.57
C LEU A 6 -3.98 -3.22 3.64
N GLY A 7 -4.57 -2.05 3.48
CA GLY A 7 -3.99 -0.93 2.73
C GLY A 7 -3.12 -0.05 3.61
N VAL A 8 -1.98 0.38 3.10
CA VAL A 8 -1.01 1.20 3.80
C VAL A 8 -0.63 2.42 2.98
N ASP A 9 -0.82 3.60 3.55
CA ASP A 9 -0.24 4.86 3.08
C ASP A 9 0.98 5.17 3.95
N PRO A 10 2.21 4.83 3.49
CA PRO A 10 3.38 4.85 4.33
C PRO A 10 3.89 6.27 4.56
N GLY A 11 4.06 6.63 5.83
CA GLY A 11 4.66 7.90 6.23
C GLY A 11 5.28 7.83 7.61
N LEU A 12 6.43 8.46 7.80
CA LEU A 12 7.18 8.40 9.07
C LEU A 12 6.46 9.16 10.21
N THR A 13 5.81 10.28 9.92
CA THR A 13 5.07 11.06 10.92
C THR A 13 3.64 10.57 11.07
N ARG A 14 3.03 10.15 9.97
CA ARG A 14 1.69 9.58 9.91
C ARG A 14 1.70 8.46 8.88
N CYS A 15 1.36 7.27 9.33
CA CYS A 15 1.18 6.10 8.47
C CYS A 15 -0.29 5.69 8.52
N GLY A 16 -1.00 5.85 7.41
CA GLY A 16 -2.39 5.41 7.28
C GLY A 16 -2.47 3.90 7.13
N VAL A 17 -3.40 3.27 7.85
CA VAL A 17 -3.61 1.83 7.82
C VAL A 17 -5.11 1.55 7.75
N GLY A 18 -5.56 0.90 6.70
CA GLY A 18 -6.98 0.59 6.49
C GLY A 18 -7.20 -0.88 6.16
N VAL A 19 -8.13 -1.53 6.86
CA VAL A 19 -8.48 -2.93 6.65
C VAL A 19 -9.89 -3.01 6.11
N ILE A 20 -10.07 -3.72 5.01
CA ILE A 20 -11.36 -3.99 4.39
C ILE A 20 -11.55 -5.47 4.12
N ASP A 21 -12.79 -5.91 4.10
CA ASP A 21 -13.22 -7.18 3.53
C ASP A 21 -13.90 -6.93 2.18
N ALA A 22 -13.44 -7.63 1.14
CA ALA A 22 -13.97 -7.50 -0.20
C ALA A 22 -14.56 -8.82 -0.69
N SER A 23 -15.73 -8.75 -1.33
CA SER A 23 -16.36 -9.88 -2.03
C SER A 23 -15.91 -9.96 -3.49
N THR A 24 -16.19 -11.07 -4.13
CA THR A 24 -15.98 -11.25 -5.58
C THR A 24 -16.87 -10.34 -6.43
N SER A 25 -17.98 -9.83 -5.87
CA SER A 25 -18.91 -8.89 -6.52
C SER A 25 -18.48 -7.42 -6.41
N ARG A 26 -17.26 -7.13 -5.96
CA ARG A 26 -16.74 -5.79 -5.68
C ARG A 26 -17.37 -5.06 -4.52
N ASP A 27 -18.22 -5.71 -3.72
CA ASP A 27 -18.68 -5.14 -2.47
C ASP A 27 -17.53 -5.14 -1.47
N VAL A 28 -17.38 -4.02 -0.78
CA VAL A 28 -16.33 -3.83 0.23
C VAL A 28 -16.94 -3.34 1.53
N MET A 29 -16.42 -3.86 2.64
CA MET A 29 -16.81 -3.46 3.98
C MET A 29 -15.59 -2.98 4.76
N LEU A 30 -15.75 -1.88 5.49
CA LEU A 30 -14.75 -1.42 6.43
C LEU A 30 -14.65 -2.39 7.61
N VAL A 31 -13.44 -2.85 7.90
CA VAL A 31 -13.13 -3.63 9.10
C VAL A 31 -12.47 -2.74 10.15
N SER A 32 -11.45 -1.98 9.75
CA SER A 32 -10.72 -1.06 10.63
C SER A 32 -10.03 0.04 9.83
N VAL A 33 -9.86 1.20 10.44
CA VAL A 33 -9.01 2.25 9.89
C VAL A 33 -8.31 2.99 11.03
N ASN A 34 -7.02 3.24 10.86
CA ASN A 34 -6.19 3.92 11.85
C ASN A 34 -5.12 4.76 11.18
N THR A 35 -4.53 5.67 11.93
CA THR A 35 -3.33 6.42 11.52
C THR A 35 -2.31 6.30 12.63
N LEU A 36 -1.24 5.56 12.38
CA LEU A 36 -0.10 5.43 13.27
C LEU A 36 0.68 6.75 13.24
N ARG A 37 0.99 7.29 14.40
CA ARG A 37 1.63 8.61 14.53
C ARG A 37 2.91 8.52 15.31
N THR A 38 3.90 9.30 14.89
CA THR A 38 5.14 9.49 15.65
C THR A 38 5.42 10.97 15.84
N ASP A 39 6.04 11.31 16.96
CA ASP A 39 6.52 12.67 17.19
C ASP A 39 7.77 12.93 16.33
N ALA A 40 7.80 14.09 15.66
CA ALA A 40 8.90 14.49 14.81
C ALA A 40 10.19 14.84 15.61
N SER A 41 10.07 15.07 16.92
CA SER A 41 11.19 15.33 17.82
C SER A 41 11.96 14.08 18.24
N LEU A 42 11.37 12.88 18.05
CA LEU A 42 12.01 11.62 18.40
C LEU A 42 13.06 11.22 17.35
N GLU A 43 14.02 10.43 17.79
CA GLU A 43 15.04 9.85 16.91
C GLU A 43 14.41 8.95 15.83
N LEU A 44 15.03 8.94 14.67
CA LEU A 44 14.53 8.19 13.51
C LEU A 44 14.28 6.71 13.82
N VAL A 45 15.20 6.07 14.55
CA VAL A 45 15.12 4.66 14.90
C VAL A 45 13.91 4.37 15.78
N ASP A 46 13.61 5.24 16.73
CA ASP A 46 12.48 5.08 17.65
C ASP A 46 11.15 5.24 16.91
N ARG A 47 11.08 6.20 15.98
CA ARG A 47 9.90 6.41 15.14
C ARG A 47 9.61 5.22 14.23
N ILE A 48 10.63 4.70 13.57
CA ILE A 48 10.53 3.50 12.72
C ILE A 48 10.11 2.30 13.58
N GLY A 49 10.75 2.12 14.73
CA GLY A 49 10.43 1.02 15.65
C GLY A 49 8.99 1.08 16.13
N HIS A 50 8.51 2.26 16.52
CA HIS A 50 7.12 2.45 16.96
C HIS A 50 6.12 2.07 15.87
N ILE A 51 6.29 2.59 14.64
CA ILE A 51 5.40 2.24 13.52
C ILE A 51 5.46 0.74 13.24
N GLY A 52 6.66 0.13 13.27
CA GLY A 52 6.83 -1.29 13.02
C GLY A 52 6.06 -2.15 14.03
N VAL A 53 6.19 -1.84 15.32
CA VAL A 53 5.47 -2.56 16.40
C VAL A 53 3.95 -2.44 16.25
N GLU A 54 3.45 -1.22 16.02
CA GLU A 54 2.00 -1.01 15.89
C GLU A 54 1.45 -1.65 14.60
N PHE A 55 2.20 -1.59 13.50
CA PHE A 55 1.82 -2.26 12.25
C PHE A 55 1.78 -3.78 12.42
N GLU A 56 2.77 -4.37 13.10
CA GLU A 56 2.79 -5.81 13.35
C GLU A 56 1.61 -6.28 14.19
N LYS A 57 1.20 -5.50 15.21
CA LYS A 57 -0.02 -5.78 16.00
C LYS A 57 -1.25 -5.83 15.09
N ILE A 58 -1.42 -4.85 14.20
CA ILE A 58 -2.53 -4.80 13.25
C ILE A 58 -2.51 -6.01 12.32
N LEU A 59 -1.32 -6.36 11.79
CA LEU A 59 -1.16 -7.52 10.92
C LEU A 59 -1.57 -8.83 11.60
N LEU A 60 -1.20 -9.01 12.86
CA LEU A 60 -1.52 -10.21 13.65
C LEU A 60 -2.98 -10.25 14.09
N GLU A 61 -3.58 -9.09 14.39
CA GLU A 61 -4.98 -8.97 14.81
C GLU A 61 -5.92 -9.27 13.65
N TYR A 62 -5.72 -8.60 12.52
CA TYR A 62 -6.67 -8.68 11.39
C TYR A 62 -6.36 -9.80 10.42
N LYS A 63 -5.15 -10.37 10.41
CA LYS A 63 -4.72 -11.48 9.56
C LYS A 63 -5.13 -11.31 8.10
N PRO A 64 -4.68 -10.24 7.42
CA PRO A 64 -5.08 -9.96 6.06
C PRO A 64 -4.53 -11.01 5.08
N ASP A 65 -5.28 -11.26 4.00
CA ASP A 65 -4.83 -12.11 2.89
C ASP A 65 -3.79 -11.41 2.01
N ALA A 66 -3.77 -10.08 2.04
CA ALA A 66 -2.83 -9.25 1.29
C ALA A 66 -2.57 -7.91 1.97
N VAL A 67 -1.34 -7.40 1.82
CA VAL A 67 -0.98 -6.02 2.12
C VAL A 67 -0.82 -5.25 0.82
N ALA A 68 -1.48 -4.11 0.72
CA ALA A 68 -1.37 -3.20 -0.41
C ALA A 68 -0.70 -1.89 0.03
N ILE A 69 0.33 -1.45 -0.71
CA ILE A 69 1.12 -0.24 -0.38
C ILE A 69 1.11 0.70 -1.59
N GLU A 70 1.08 2.01 -1.36
CA GLU A 70 1.32 2.97 -2.42
C GLU A 70 2.78 2.95 -2.86
N ARG A 71 3.01 2.90 -4.18
CA ARG A 71 4.37 2.93 -4.74
C ARG A 71 4.96 4.34 -4.63
N VAL A 72 6.13 4.43 -4.02
CA VAL A 72 6.89 5.68 -3.93
C VAL A 72 7.39 6.12 -5.31
N PHE A 73 7.14 7.38 -5.66
CA PHE A 73 7.75 8.04 -6.82
C PHE A 73 8.64 9.20 -6.37
N SER A 74 9.87 9.24 -6.89
CA SER A 74 10.93 10.16 -6.46
C SER A 74 10.81 11.60 -6.99
N GLN A 75 9.62 12.08 -7.35
CA GLN A 75 9.49 13.40 -7.98
C GLN A 75 9.32 14.57 -7.00
N GLN A 76 9.27 14.35 -5.70
CA GLN A 76 9.08 15.42 -4.71
C GLN A 76 9.98 15.21 -3.49
N ASN A 77 10.38 16.30 -2.87
CA ASN A 77 11.14 16.46 -1.63
C ASN A 77 11.80 15.18 -1.05
N LEU A 78 13.11 15.03 -1.23
CA LEU A 78 13.92 13.86 -0.82
C LEU A 78 13.69 13.42 0.65
N ARG A 79 13.48 14.37 1.58
CA ARG A 79 13.21 14.02 2.99
C ARG A 79 11.92 13.23 3.16
N SER A 80 10.86 13.62 2.48
CA SER A 80 9.58 12.90 2.53
C SER A 80 9.70 11.53 1.88
N VAL A 81 10.39 11.44 0.74
CA VAL A 81 10.61 10.19 0.02
C VAL A 81 11.39 9.19 0.85
N MET A 82 12.43 9.61 1.58
CA MET A 82 13.21 8.73 2.45
C MET A 82 12.36 8.14 3.58
N GLY A 83 11.57 8.96 4.27
CA GLY A 83 10.67 8.47 5.33
C GLY A 83 9.64 7.48 4.82
N VAL A 84 9.03 7.75 3.67
CA VAL A 84 8.09 6.82 3.01
C VAL A 84 8.78 5.51 2.63
N ALA A 85 9.99 5.56 2.05
CA ALA A 85 10.74 4.37 1.67
C ALA A 85 11.13 3.51 2.89
N GLN A 86 11.54 4.13 3.99
CA GLN A 86 11.89 3.44 5.24
C GLN A 86 10.67 2.70 5.81
N ILE A 87 9.53 3.37 5.91
CA ILE A 87 8.30 2.74 6.43
C ILE A 87 7.79 1.66 5.47
N SER A 88 7.84 1.89 4.16
CA SER A 88 7.51 0.84 3.17
C SER A 88 8.39 -0.40 3.34
N GLY A 89 9.69 -0.22 3.59
CA GLY A 89 10.61 -1.32 3.87
C GLY A 89 10.23 -2.12 5.11
N VAL A 90 9.85 -1.43 6.21
CA VAL A 90 9.39 -2.07 7.45
C VAL A 90 8.10 -2.86 7.22
N VAL A 91 7.13 -2.26 6.52
CA VAL A 91 5.86 -2.92 6.18
C VAL A 91 6.11 -4.19 5.34
N MET A 92 6.95 -4.10 4.31
CA MET A 92 7.31 -5.25 3.47
C MET A 92 8.05 -6.33 4.25
N PHE A 93 8.98 -5.96 5.13
CA PHE A 93 9.70 -6.90 5.99
C PHE A 93 8.74 -7.66 6.92
N LEU A 94 7.84 -6.95 7.61
CA LEU A 94 6.88 -7.56 8.54
C LEU A 94 5.86 -8.43 7.80
N ALA A 95 5.33 -7.97 6.68
CA ALA A 95 4.43 -8.78 5.85
C ALA A 95 5.14 -10.07 5.38
N GLY A 96 6.38 -9.98 4.90
CA GLY A 96 7.20 -11.14 4.51
C GLY A 96 7.48 -12.09 5.67
N LYS A 97 7.80 -11.57 6.87
CA LYS A 97 7.99 -12.35 8.10
C LYS A 97 6.75 -13.18 8.42
N HIS A 98 5.56 -12.62 8.24
CA HIS A 98 4.28 -13.28 8.49
C HIS A 98 3.68 -13.97 7.23
N LYS A 99 4.45 -14.06 6.14
CA LYS A 99 4.07 -14.73 4.88
C LYS A 99 2.80 -14.14 4.22
N VAL A 100 2.53 -12.86 4.47
CA VAL A 100 1.45 -12.13 3.81
C VAL A 100 1.98 -11.49 2.52
N PRO A 101 1.37 -11.75 1.35
CA PRO A 101 1.81 -11.18 0.09
C PRO A 101 1.63 -9.65 0.07
N VAL A 102 2.60 -8.94 -0.54
CA VAL A 102 2.60 -7.49 -0.67
C VAL A 102 2.43 -7.07 -2.12
N TYR A 103 1.54 -6.11 -2.36
CA TYR A 103 1.27 -5.55 -3.68
C TYR A 103 1.42 -4.03 -3.67
N MET A 104 2.01 -3.51 -4.73
CA MET A 104 2.28 -2.08 -4.86
C MET A 104 1.42 -1.46 -5.96
N HIS A 105 0.79 -0.34 -5.65
CA HIS A 105 -0.04 0.42 -6.59
C HIS A 105 0.47 1.85 -6.73
N THR A 106 0.43 2.38 -7.96
CA THR A 106 0.77 3.77 -8.20
C THR A 106 -0.36 4.70 -7.74
N PRO A 107 -0.07 5.97 -7.37
CA PRO A 107 -1.10 6.95 -7.03
C PRO A 107 -2.18 7.09 -8.10
N SER A 108 -1.80 7.08 -9.38
CA SER A 108 -2.75 7.16 -10.49
C SER A 108 -3.66 5.94 -10.59
N GLU A 109 -3.14 4.75 -10.31
CA GLU A 109 -3.93 3.51 -10.28
C GLU A 109 -4.95 3.52 -9.14
N VAL A 110 -4.54 3.97 -7.95
CA VAL A 110 -5.42 4.09 -6.78
C VAL A 110 -6.57 5.07 -7.09
N LYS A 111 -6.22 6.26 -7.58
CA LYS A 111 -7.22 7.26 -7.98
C LYS A 111 -8.18 6.73 -9.04
N ALA A 112 -7.66 6.13 -10.11
CA ALA A 112 -8.48 5.59 -11.19
C ALA A 112 -9.42 4.47 -10.71
N ALA A 113 -8.94 3.59 -9.83
CA ALA A 113 -9.75 2.50 -9.29
C ALA A 113 -10.95 3.03 -8.49
N VAL A 114 -10.73 4.02 -7.63
CA VAL A 114 -11.75 4.53 -6.70
C VAL A 114 -12.70 5.53 -7.37
N THR A 115 -12.17 6.42 -8.24
CA THR A 115 -12.95 7.53 -8.80
C THR A 115 -13.26 7.39 -10.28
N GLY A 116 -12.66 6.44 -10.98
CA GLY A 116 -12.68 6.33 -12.44
C GLY A 116 -11.67 7.25 -13.14
N SER A 117 -10.94 8.11 -12.43
CA SER A 117 -9.98 9.07 -12.99
C SER A 117 -8.64 9.07 -12.24
N GLY A 118 -7.55 8.76 -12.92
CA GLY A 118 -6.20 8.83 -12.35
C GLY A 118 -5.73 10.26 -12.00
N ARG A 119 -6.49 11.29 -12.39
CA ARG A 119 -6.22 12.72 -12.11
C ARG A 119 -7.08 13.29 -10.98
N ALA A 120 -7.90 12.48 -10.33
CA ALA A 120 -8.75 12.93 -9.22
C ALA A 120 -7.93 13.59 -8.11
N ASN A 121 -8.49 14.61 -7.48
CA ASN A 121 -7.90 15.27 -6.32
C ASN A 121 -8.19 14.46 -5.03
N LYS A 122 -7.55 14.84 -3.91
CA LYS A 122 -7.70 14.12 -2.63
C LYS A 122 -9.14 14.13 -2.10
N ASP A 123 -9.84 15.25 -2.25
CA ASP A 123 -11.22 15.36 -1.75
C ASP A 123 -12.15 14.42 -2.51
N GLN A 124 -11.99 14.33 -3.83
CA GLN A 124 -12.76 13.40 -4.67
C GLN A 124 -12.49 11.95 -4.27
N VAL A 125 -11.22 11.59 -4.01
CA VAL A 125 -10.87 10.24 -3.54
C VAL A 125 -11.52 9.96 -2.19
N GLY A 126 -11.39 10.87 -1.22
CA GLY A 126 -11.96 10.71 0.12
C GLY A 126 -13.49 10.55 0.09
N GLN A 127 -14.19 11.38 -0.70
CA GLN A 127 -15.65 11.28 -0.87
C GLN A 127 -16.06 9.94 -1.50
N MET A 128 -15.32 9.48 -2.50
CA MET A 128 -15.62 8.18 -3.12
C MET A 128 -15.34 7.01 -2.17
N VAL A 129 -14.27 7.05 -1.38
CA VAL A 129 -14.00 6.06 -0.33
C VAL A 129 -15.17 5.99 0.66
N ALA A 130 -15.63 7.15 1.16
CA ALA A 130 -16.77 7.20 2.07
C ALA A 130 -18.04 6.60 1.44
N ARG A 131 -18.31 6.92 0.17
CA ARG A 131 -19.46 6.40 -0.58
C ARG A 131 -19.38 4.88 -0.81
N ILE A 132 -18.21 4.37 -1.22
CA ILE A 132 -17.98 2.96 -1.50
C ILE A 132 -18.16 2.13 -0.21
N LEU A 133 -17.59 2.62 0.90
CA LEU A 133 -17.67 1.96 2.22
C LEU A 133 -18.95 2.31 3.00
N LYS A 134 -19.86 3.10 2.42
CA LYS A 134 -21.14 3.54 3.04
C LYS A 134 -20.93 4.23 4.38
N LEU A 135 -19.90 5.04 4.50
CA LEU A 135 -19.58 5.80 5.70
C LEU A 135 -20.39 7.10 5.74
N ALA A 136 -20.77 7.54 6.94
CA ALA A 136 -21.48 8.81 7.14
C ALA A 136 -20.60 10.03 6.80
N GLU A 137 -19.27 9.92 7.00
CA GLU A 137 -18.32 10.99 6.77
C GLU A 137 -17.04 10.46 6.12
N VAL A 138 -16.28 11.37 5.49
CA VAL A 138 -14.96 11.06 4.96
C VAL A 138 -14.00 10.72 6.12
N PRO A 139 -13.29 9.60 6.09
CA PRO A 139 -12.33 9.23 7.12
C PRO A 139 -11.27 10.33 7.32
N LYS A 140 -10.99 10.62 8.58
CA LYS A 140 -9.98 11.61 9.00
C LYS A 140 -8.94 10.96 9.91
N PRO A 141 -7.67 11.38 9.83
CA PRO A 141 -7.08 12.33 8.86
C PRO A 141 -7.04 11.77 7.44
N ALA A 142 -6.56 12.56 6.45
CA ALA A 142 -6.53 12.18 5.04
C ALA A 142 -5.79 10.84 4.80
N ASP A 143 -4.72 10.58 5.54
CA ASP A 143 -3.93 9.35 5.45
C ASP A 143 -4.79 8.08 5.71
N ALA A 144 -5.86 8.20 6.51
CA ALA A 144 -6.84 7.13 6.74
C ALA A 144 -7.67 6.85 5.47
N ALA A 145 -8.14 7.89 4.79
CA ALA A 145 -8.86 7.73 3.52
C ALA A 145 -7.95 7.19 2.41
N ASP A 146 -6.70 7.67 2.36
CA ASP A 146 -5.71 7.23 1.38
C ASP A 146 -5.39 5.72 1.55
N SER A 147 -5.20 5.23 2.78
CA SER A 147 -4.97 3.79 3.05
C SER A 147 -6.16 2.91 2.64
N LEU A 148 -7.39 3.36 2.88
CA LEU A 148 -8.60 2.66 2.43
C LEU A 148 -8.73 2.65 0.91
N ALA A 149 -8.38 3.76 0.23
CA ALA A 149 -8.37 3.81 -1.23
C ALA A 149 -7.38 2.80 -1.84
N ILE A 150 -6.21 2.64 -1.22
CA ILE A 150 -5.19 1.65 -1.61
C ILE A 150 -5.72 0.22 -1.45
N ALA A 151 -6.38 -0.07 -0.32
CA ALA A 151 -6.98 -1.38 -0.07
C ALA A 151 -8.09 -1.70 -1.10
N ILE A 152 -8.99 -0.76 -1.37
CA ILE A 152 -10.06 -0.89 -2.38
C ILE A 152 -9.47 -1.13 -3.77
N CYS A 153 -8.46 -0.35 -4.15
CA CYS A 153 -7.76 -0.52 -5.43
C CYS A 153 -7.24 -1.94 -5.61
N HIS A 154 -6.57 -2.47 -4.58
CA HIS A 154 -6.04 -3.83 -4.63
C HIS A 154 -7.16 -4.87 -4.73
N ALA A 155 -8.17 -4.79 -3.89
CA ALA A 155 -9.28 -5.72 -3.88
C ALA A 155 -9.99 -5.80 -5.24
N TRP A 156 -10.26 -4.66 -5.87
CA TRP A 156 -10.95 -4.62 -7.17
C TRP A 156 -10.09 -5.09 -8.34
N LYS A 157 -8.76 -4.83 -8.29
CA LYS A 157 -7.83 -5.36 -9.29
C LYS A 157 -7.65 -6.87 -9.16
N SER A 158 -7.63 -7.38 -7.94
CA SER A 158 -7.56 -8.80 -7.65
C SER A 158 -8.78 -9.54 -8.19
N ALA A 159 -9.98 -9.01 -7.92
CA ALA A 159 -11.23 -9.55 -8.45
C ALA A 159 -11.33 -9.55 -9.99
N ALA A 160 -10.66 -8.58 -10.64
CA ALA A 160 -10.59 -8.50 -12.10
C ALA A 160 -9.52 -9.41 -12.73
N GLY A 161 -8.78 -10.21 -11.94
CA GLY A 161 -7.67 -11.03 -12.43
C GLY A 161 -6.45 -10.24 -12.93
N THR A 162 -6.39 -8.93 -12.65
CA THR A 162 -5.35 -8.01 -13.14
C THR A 162 -4.17 -7.88 -12.19
N VAL A 163 -4.19 -8.55 -11.04
CA VAL A 163 -3.10 -8.47 -10.07
C VAL A 163 -2.02 -9.48 -10.45
N VAL A 164 -0.95 -8.97 -11.02
CA VAL A 164 0.30 -9.74 -11.16
C VAL A 164 1.03 -9.64 -9.82
N SER A 165 1.37 -10.78 -9.22
CA SER A 165 2.24 -10.84 -8.04
C SER A 165 3.47 -9.94 -8.28
N SER A 166 3.90 -9.19 -7.27
CA SER A 166 5.13 -8.35 -7.36
C SER A 166 6.39 -9.16 -7.66
N THR A 167 6.32 -10.49 -7.55
CA THR A 167 7.36 -11.43 -7.96
C THR A 167 7.32 -11.72 -9.46
N ALA A 168 6.26 -11.39 -10.19
CA ALA A 168 6.21 -11.55 -11.62
C ALA A 168 6.86 -10.34 -12.31
N MET A 169 8.07 -10.54 -12.79
CA MET A 169 8.81 -9.53 -13.55
C MET A 169 8.05 -9.15 -14.83
N THR A 170 7.95 -7.86 -15.11
CA THR A 170 7.42 -7.36 -16.39
C THR A 170 8.30 -7.84 -17.55
N ALA A 171 7.77 -7.83 -18.78
CA ALA A 171 8.53 -8.20 -19.96
C ALA A 171 9.82 -7.35 -20.12
N ALA A 172 9.77 -6.06 -19.75
CA ALA A 172 10.92 -5.17 -19.73
C ALA A 172 11.96 -5.57 -18.66
N GLN A 173 11.52 -5.90 -17.45
CA GLN A 173 12.37 -6.39 -16.36
C GLN A 173 13.02 -7.73 -16.72
N LYS A 174 12.28 -8.65 -17.34
CA LYS A 174 12.86 -9.92 -17.84
C LYS A 174 13.94 -9.70 -18.88
N LYS A 175 13.71 -8.78 -19.83
CA LYS A 175 14.73 -8.41 -20.84
C LYS A 175 15.96 -7.77 -20.18
N TRP A 176 15.76 -6.91 -19.18
CA TRP A 176 16.86 -6.27 -18.48
C TRP A 176 17.71 -7.28 -17.69
N HIS A 177 17.08 -8.17 -16.93
CA HIS A 177 17.77 -9.25 -16.21
C HIS A 177 18.51 -10.22 -17.17
N ALA A 178 17.91 -10.56 -18.31
CA ALA A 178 18.57 -11.38 -19.30
C ALA A 178 19.82 -10.68 -19.88
N ALA A 179 19.75 -9.36 -20.10
CA ALA A 179 20.89 -8.58 -20.57
C ALA A 179 22.01 -8.48 -19.51
N GLU A 180 21.65 -8.29 -18.23
CA GLU A 180 22.62 -8.32 -17.11
C GLU A 180 23.32 -9.67 -16.99
N GLN A 181 22.57 -10.76 -17.06
CA GLN A 181 23.15 -12.11 -17.00
C GLN A 181 24.10 -12.37 -18.18
N ALA A 182 23.73 -11.95 -19.38
CA ALA A 182 24.58 -12.07 -20.56
C ALA A 182 25.88 -11.23 -20.43
N ALA A 183 25.75 -10.00 -19.90
CA ALA A 183 26.91 -9.13 -19.66
C ALA A 183 27.86 -9.68 -18.57
N THR A 184 27.29 -10.36 -17.57
CA THR A 184 28.08 -10.96 -16.48
C THR A 184 28.77 -12.25 -16.95
N ALA A 185 28.16 -13.02 -17.83
CA ALA A 185 28.74 -14.21 -18.43
C ALA A 185 29.91 -13.84 -19.36
N SER A 186 29.78 -12.75 -20.14
CA SER A 186 30.83 -12.26 -21.03
C SER A 186 32.09 -11.70 -20.30
N LYS A 187 31.98 -11.36 -19.02
CA LYS A 187 33.14 -10.88 -18.21
C LYS A 187 33.90 -12.01 -17.51
N ARG A 188 33.40 -13.24 -17.57
CA ARG A 188 34.02 -14.42 -16.92
C ARG A 188 34.70 -15.38 -17.91
N GLY A 189 34.68 -15.08 -19.19
CA GLY A 189 35.42 -15.79 -20.24
C GLY A 189 36.54 -14.87 -20.77
#